data_a2e214a945137a5f22d90434f73df704
#
_entry.id   a2e214a945137a5f22d90434f73df704
#
_cell.length_a   1.000
_cell.length_b   1.000
_cell.length_c   1.000
_cell.angle_alpha   90.00
_cell.angle_beta   90.00
_cell.angle_gamma   90.00
#
_symmetry.space_group_name_H-M   'P 1'
#
loop_
_entity.id
_entity.type
_entity.pdbx_description
1 polymer ?
#
loop_
_entity_poly.entity_id
_entity_poly.type
_entity_poly.pdbx_seq_one_letter_code
_entity_poly.pdbx_strand_id
1 'polypeptide(L)'
;MAGRGAINGFGRIGRLAFRQMFDAEGYEVVAINDLTSPKMLAHLLKYDTAQGSFCGKIGEGKHTVEATEDSIIVDGKEIKIYAVKDAKDAPWGELNVDVVLECTGFYTSKEKSMAHIQAGAKKVVISAPAGKDLKTIVYSVNEKTLTAEDQVISAASCTTNCLAPMADTLNKTYPIVSGIMTTVHAYTGDQMILDGPQRKGDLRRARAGAQNIVPNTTGAAKAIGLVIPQLN
;
A
#
# COMPACT_ATOMS: atom_id res chain seq x y z
N MET A 1 -23.62 6.49 3.37
CA MET A 1 -22.50 7.22 4.02
C MET A 1 -21.22 6.73 3.42
N ALA A 2 -20.26 7.62 3.17
CA ALA A 2 -18.93 7.23 2.67
C ALA A 2 -18.20 6.39 3.73
N GLY A 3 -17.44 5.39 3.30
CA GLY A 3 -16.59 4.60 4.18
C GLY A 3 -15.44 5.44 4.72
N ARG A 4 -15.22 5.41 6.04
CA ARG A 4 -14.18 6.20 6.72
C ARG A 4 -12.87 5.44 6.74
N GLY A 5 -11.91 5.92 5.94
CA GLY A 5 -10.58 5.32 5.81
C GLY A 5 -9.51 6.06 6.60
N ALA A 6 -8.57 5.31 7.19
CA ALA A 6 -7.34 5.86 7.70
C ALA A 6 -6.13 5.21 7.01
N ILE A 7 -5.03 5.93 6.93
CA ILE A 7 -3.79 5.44 6.33
C ILE A 7 -2.70 5.40 7.40
N ASN A 8 -2.17 4.22 7.67
CA ASN A 8 -1.02 4.04 8.55
C ASN A 8 0.26 3.89 7.71
N GLY A 9 1.11 4.90 7.74
CA GLY A 9 2.28 5.03 6.88
C GLY A 9 1.99 5.80 5.59
N PHE A 10 2.42 7.04 5.54
CA PHE A 10 2.23 7.93 4.38
C PHE A 10 3.48 7.98 3.49
N GLY A 11 4.12 6.82 3.34
CA GLY A 11 5.21 6.58 2.42
C GLY A 11 4.73 6.51 0.96
N ARG A 12 5.50 5.85 0.11
CA ARG A 12 5.20 5.72 -1.32
C ARG A 12 3.78 5.19 -1.58
N ILE A 13 3.45 4.06 -0.96
CA ILE A 13 2.15 3.39 -1.17
C ILE A 13 1.00 4.18 -0.54
N GLY A 14 1.15 4.64 0.70
CA GLY A 14 0.10 5.41 1.38
C GLY A 14 -0.28 6.67 0.62
N ARG A 15 0.69 7.42 0.07
CA ARG A 15 0.40 8.62 -0.74
C ARG A 15 -0.30 8.30 -2.06
N LEU A 16 0.08 7.23 -2.74
CA LEU A 16 -0.58 6.85 -3.99
C LEU A 16 -1.99 6.33 -3.75
N ALA A 17 -2.20 5.54 -2.70
CA ALA A 17 -3.54 5.14 -2.28
C ALA A 17 -4.40 6.35 -1.91
N PHE A 18 -3.85 7.30 -1.16
CA PHE A 18 -4.52 8.54 -0.82
C PHE A 18 -5.01 9.30 -2.06
N ARG A 19 -4.14 9.47 -3.08
CA ARG A 19 -4.50 10.16 -4.33
C ARG A 19 -5.72 9.51 -4.99
N GLN A 20 -5.75 8.18 -5.06
CA GLN A 20 -6.86 7.44 -5.65
C GLN A 20 -8.14 7.56 -4.81
N MET A 21 -8.02 7.44 -3.49
CA MET A 21 -9.17 7.54 -2.57
C MET A 21 -9.75 8.94 -2.52
N PHE A 22 -8.92 9.98 -2.65
CA PHE A 22 -9.37 11.37 -2.57
C PHE A 22 -10.27 11.74 -3.76
N ASP A 23 -9.96 11.20 -4.96
CA ASP A 23 -10.74 11.41 -6.18
C ASP A 23 -11.92 10.44 -6.34
N ALA A 24 -11.98 9.36 -5.55
CA ALA A 24 -13.01 8.35 -5.68
C ALA A 24 -14.24 8.67 -4.81
N GLU A 25 -15.42 8.31 -5.33
CA GLU A 25 -16.65 8.35 -4.56
C GLU A 25 -16.74 7.18 -3.56
N GLY A 26 -17.45 7.39 -2.47
CA GLY A 26 -17.70 6.35 -1.46
C GLY A 26 -16.64 6.21 -0.38
N TYR A 27 -15.58 7.02 -0.43
CA TYR A 27 -14.50 7.02 0.57
C TYR A 27 -14.28 8.40 1.18
N GLU A 28 -13.87 8.40 2.43
CA GLU A 28 -13.37 9.58 3.11
C GLU A 28 -12.11 9.22 3.88
N VAL A 29 -10.97 9.81 3.54
CA VAL A 29 -9.75 9.69 4.34
C VAL A 29 -9.85 10.67 5.50
N VAL A 30 -10.01 10.13 6.71
CA VAL A 30 -10.27 10.92 7.93
C VAL A 30 -9.02 11.14 8.75
N ALA A 31 -7.99 10.33 8.57
CA ALA A 31 -6.74 10.44 9.32
C ALA A 31 -5.57 9.76 8.58
N ILE A 32 -4.40 10.26 8.85
CA ILE A 32 -3.12 9.66 8.45
C ILE A 32 -2.26 9.53 9.70
N ASN A 33 -1.60 8.39 9.88
CA ASN A 33 -0.58 8.22 10.90
C ASN A 33 0.78 8.03 10.23
N ASP A 34 1.72 8.93 10.53
CA ASP A 34 3.12 8.84 10.06
C ASP A 34 4.03 9.60 11.04
N LEU A 35 5.24 9.12 11.24
CA LEU A 35 6.19 9.73 12.17
C LEU A 35 6.92 10.94 11.56
N THR A 36 6.68 11.24 10.30
CA THR A 36 7.24 12.37 9.56
C THR A 36 6.36 13.62 9.73
N SER A 37 6.96 14.81 9.69
CA SER A 37 6.22 16.06 9.87
C SER A 37 5.18 16.30 8.76
N PRO A 38 4.03 16.92 9.07
CA PRO A 38 2.98 17.24 8.08
C PRO A 38 3.52 18.04 6.89
N LYS A 39 4.42 18.99 7.13
CA LYS A 39 5.07 19.78 6.08
C LYS A 39 5.84 18.92 5.07
N MET A 40 6.60 17.92 5.54
CA MET A 40 7.32 16.99 4.66
C MET A 40 6.36 16.09 3.91
N LEU A 41 5.34 15.56 4.59
CA LEU A 41 4.33 14.70 3.97
C LEU A 41 3.55 15.44 2.88
N ALA A 42 3.14 16.70 3.14
CA ALA A 42 2.48 17.54 2.15
C ALA A 42 3.39 17.81 0.94
N HIS A 43 4.68 18.10 1.16
CA HIS A 43 5.64 18.28 0.08
C HIS A 43 5.75 17.03 -0.80
N LEU A 44 5.89 15.85 -0.19
CA LEU A 44 5.97 14.59 -0.91
C LEU A 44 4.64 14.17 -1.57
N LEU A 45 3.50 14.65 -1.08
CA LEU A 45 2.22 14.47 -1.74
C LEU A 45 2.10 15.38 -2.98
N LYS A 46 2.57 16.63 -2.86
CA LYS A 46 2.59 17.59 -3.99
C LYS A 46 3.39 17.08 -5.17
N TYR A 47 4.63 16.70 -4.90
CA TYR A 47 5.65 16.45 -5.91
C TYR A 47 6.03 14.97 -5.93
N ASP A 48 5.77 14.33 -7.03
CA ASP A 48 6.13 12.93 -7.25
C ASP A 48 6.76 12.77 -8.63
N THR A 49 8.07 12.46 -8.64
CA THR A 49 8.84 12.34 -9.88
C THR A 49 8.36 11.18 -10.76
N ALA A 50 7.91 10.07 -10.14
CA ALA A 50 7.52 8.88 -10.89
C ALA A 50 6.05 8.88 -11.35
N GLN A 51 5.15 9.50 -10.54
CA GLN A 51 3.71 9.49 -10.79
C GLN A 51 3.14 10.86 -11.17
N GLY A 52 4.00 11.86 -11.29
CA GLY A 52 3.59 13.23 -11.59
C GLY A 52 3.07 14.00 -10.37
N SER A 53 2.94 15.31 -10.54
CA SER A 53 2.46 16.21 -9.49
C SER A 53 0.99 15.95 -9.17
N PHE A 54 0.65 16.00 -7.88
CA PHE A 54 -0.74 16.00 -7.42
C PHE A 54 -1.36 17.41 -7.47
N CYS A 55 -0.54 18.45 -7.46
CA CYS A 55 -0.96 19.85 -7.51
C CYS A 55 -0.97 20.39 -8.94
N GLY A 56 -1.94 21.26 -9.23
CA GLY A 56 -2.02 22.03 -10.49
C GLY A 56 -0.88 23.02 -10.63
N LYS A 57 -0.45 23.41 -11.79
CA LYS A 57 0.57 24.37 -12.23
C LYS A 57 1.97 23.81 -12.48
N ILE A 58 2.41 22.75 -11.81
CA ILE A 58 3.69 22.11 -12.12
C ILE A 58 3.40 20.63 -12.28
N GLY A 59 3.02 20.21 -13.49
CA GLY A 59 2.77 18.81 -13.81
C GLY A 59 1.31 18.38 -13.90
N GLU A 60 0.38 19.31 -14.17
CA GLU A 60 -1.03 19.02 -14.52
C GLU A 60 -1.91 18.42 -13.40
N GLY A 61 -1.42 18.40 -12.14
CA GLY A 61 -2.25 18.01 -11.01
C GLY A 61 -3.42 18.97 -10.78
N LYS A 62 -4.54 18.46 -10.28
CA LYS A 62 -5.78 19.21 -10.07
C LYS A 62 -5.87 19.89 -8.71
N HIS A 63 -5.13 19.38 -7.72
CA HIS A 63 -5.36 19.63 -6.30
C HIS A 63 -4.47 20.73 -5.74
N THR A 64 -4.96 21.38 -4.69
CA THR A 64 -4.15 22.19 -3.79
C THR A 64 -3.73 21.33 -2.60
N VAL A 65 -2.53 21.53 -2.10
CA VAL A 65 -2.05 20.85 -0.89
C VAL A 65 -1.32 21.85 -0.02
N GLU A 66 -1.74 21.99 1.23
CA GLU A 66 -1.11 22.81 2.23
C GLU A 66 -0.82 21.97 3.49
N ALA A 67 -0.08 22.51 4.43
CA ALA A 67 0.19 21.87 5.71
C ALA A 67 0.06 22.87 6.86
N THR A 68 -0.49 22.40 7.96
CA THR A 68 -0.43 23.05 9.27
C THR A 68 0.62 22.35 10.15
N GLU A 69 0.62 22.63 11.44
CA GLU A 69 1.52 21.96 12.40
C GLU A 69 1.18 20.48 12.57
N ASP A 70 -0.11 20.11 12.42
CA ASP A 70 -0.62 18.76 12.71
C ASP A 70 -1.52 18.17 11.62
N SER A 71 -1.64 18.84 10.46
CA SER A 71 -2.58 18.44 9.41
C SER A 71 -2.02 18.67 8.02
N ILE A 72 -2.58 17.97 7.04
CA ILE A 72 -2.50 18.27 5.61
C ILE A 72 -3.87 18.76 5.15
N ILE A 73 -3.89 19.84 4.37
CA ILE A 73 -5.12 20.38 3.78
C ILE A 73 -5.07 20.13 2.26
N VAL A 74 -6.05 19.42 1.75
CA VAL A 74 -6.19 19.13 0.32
C VAL A 74 -7.52 19.70 -0.16
N ASP A 75 -7.49 20.64 -1.10
CA ASP A 75 -8.67 21.34 -1.64
C ASP A 75 -9.57 21.90 -0.54
N GLY A 76 -8.96 22.46 0.53
CA GLY A 76 -9.65 22.98 1.69
C GLY A 76 -10.13 21.93 2.69
N LYS A 77 -10.00 20.63 2.40
CA LYS A 77 -10.34 19.56 3.34
C LYS A 77 -9.14 19.25 4.23
N GLU A 78 -9.32 19.42 5.51
CA GLU A 78 -8.29 19.14 6.52
C GLU A 78 -8.27 17.65 6.87
N ILE A 79 -7.05 17.06 6.86
CA ILE A 79 -6.78 15.67 7.23
C ILE A 79 -5.70 15.67 8.31
N LYS A 80 -6.07 15.23 9.49
CA LYS A 80 -5.16 15.24 10.65
C LYS A 80 -4.08 14.18 10.51
N ILE A 81 -2.86 14.58 10.87
CA ILE A 81 -1.69 13.71 10.93
C ILE A 81 -1.42 13.33 12.39
N TYR A 82 -1.41 12.04 12.64
CA TYR A 82 -1.03 11.46 13.92
C TYR A 82 0.40 10.92 13.82
N ALA A 83 1.15 11.00 14.91
CA ALA A 83 2.54 10.52 14.98
C ALA A 83 2.68 9.41 16.04
N VAL A 84 1.81 8.43 15.96
CA VAL A 84 1.71 7.32 16.90
C VAL A 84 2.60 6.17 16.44
N LYS A 85 3.49 5.69 17.31
CA LYS A 85 4.44 4.61 16.99
C LYS A 85 3.79 3.23 17.01
N ASP A 86 2.96 2.97 18.03
CA ASP A 86 2.27 1.68 18.17
C ASP A 86 0.83 1.81 17.66
N ALA A 87 0.46 1.01 16.70
CA ALA A 87 -0.83 1.07 16.05
C ALA A 87 -2.01 0.88 17.02
N LYS A 88 -1.80 0.19 18.16
CA LYS A 88 -2.86 -0.01 19.18
C LYS A 88 -3.26 1.30 19.88
N ASP A 89 -2.39 2.31 19.89
CA ASP A 89 -2.59 3.61 20.53
C ASP A 89 -3.17 4.65 19.53
N ALA A 90 -3.44 4.25 18.29
CA ALA A 90 -4.01 5.11 17.28
C ALA A 90 -5.51 5.37 17.55
N PRO A 91 -6.04 6.57 17.26
CA PRO A 91 -7.40 6.96 17.66
C PRO A 91 -8.48 6.44 16.68
N TRP A 92 -8.33 5.22 16.17
CA TRP A 92 -9.25 4.71 15.13
C TRP A 92 -10.70 4.59 15.61
N GLY A 93 -10.89 4.18 16.86
CA GLY A 93 -12.22 4.08 17.47
C GLY A 93 -12.90 5.44 17.64
N GLU A 94 -12.17 6.44 18.13
CA GLU A 94 -12.68 7.82 18.32
C GLU A 94 -13.09 8.45 16.97
N LEU A 95 -12.33 8.14 15.92
CA LEU A 95 -12.56 8.63 14.57
C LEU A 95 -13.59 7.80 13.78
N ASN A 96 -14.12 6.73 14.37
CA ASN A 96 -15.04 5.80 13.71
C ASN A 96 -14.48 5.27 12.37
N VAL A 97 -13.22 4.82 12.38
CA VAL A 97 -12.55 4.32 11.19
C VAL A 97 -13.12 2.96 10.79
N ASP A 98 -13.63 2.86 9.57
CA ASP A 98 -14.11 1.61 8.99
C ASP A 98 -12.96 0.73 8.50
N VAL A 99 -11.97 1.34 7.81
CA VAL A 99 -10.85 0.61 7.20
C VAL A 99 -9.55 1.34 7.42
N VAL A 100 -8.54 0.63 7.92
CA VAL A 100 -7.15 1.12 7.93
C VAL A 100 -6.41 0.52 6.74
N LEU A 101 -5.76 1.36 5.93
CA LEU A 101 -4.74 0.94 4.99
C LEU A 101 -3.39 0.90 5.71
N GLU A 102 -2.87 -0.30 5.92
CA GLU A 102 -1.56 -0.51 6.55
C GLU A 102 -0.46 -0.45 5.48
N CYS A 103 0.27 0.66 5.45
CA CYS A 103 1.28 0.97 4.43
C CYS A 103 2.69 1.17 4.99
N THR A 104 2.93 0.85 6.28
CA THR A 104 4.25 1.03 6.91
C THR A 104 5.23 -0.09 6.56
N GLY A 105 4.73 -1.29 6.25
CA GLY A 105 5.53 -2.50 6.09
C GLY A 105 5.97 -3.16 7.41
N PHE A 106 5.50 -2.68 8.57
CA PHE A 106 5.79 -3.27 9.89
C PHE A 106 4.72 -4.26 10.36
N TYR A 107 3.45 -3.99 10.06
CA TYR A 107 2.31 -4.82 10.46
C TYR A 107 1.91 -5.77 9.32
N THR A 108 2.85 -6.60 8.86
CA THR A 108 2.69 -7.48 7.70
C THR A 108 2.28 -8.92 8.07
N SER A 109 1.47 -9.08 9.10
CA SER A 109 0.83 -10.34 9.46
C SER A 109 -0.53 -10.08 10.10
N LYS A 110 -1.42 -11.07 10.12
CA LYS A 110 -2.71 -10.97 10.77
C LYS A 110 -2.55 -10.57 12.25
N GLU A 111 -1.69 -11.28 12.97
CA GLU A 111 -1.42 -11.05 14.40
C GLU A 111 -1.03 -9.59 14.66
N LYS A 112 -0.03 -9.08 13.94
CA LYS A 112 0.42 -7.68 14.12
C LYS A 112 -0.65 -6.68 13.76
N SER A 113 -1.38 -6.91 12.67
CA SER A 113 -2.42 -6.00 12.19
C SER A 113 -3.64 -5.94 13.09
N MET A 114 -3.84 -6.94 13.98
CA MET A 114 -4.87 -6.87 15.01
C MET A 114 -4.70 -5.68 15.96
N ALA A 115 -3.51 -5.07 16.04
CA ALA A 115 -3.32 -3.83 16.79
C ALA A 115 -4.24 -2.69 16.31
N HIS A 116 -4.50 -2.60 15.00
CA HIS A 116 -5.45 -1.62 14.45
C HIS A 116 -6.91 -1.93 14.84
N ILE A 117 -7.26 -3.21 14.88
CA ILE A 117 -8.60 -3.63 15.33
C ILE A 117 -8.77 -3.32 16.82
N GLN A 118 -7.75 -3.57 17.65
CA GLN A 118 -7.73 -3.23 19.07
C GLN A 118 -7.86 -1.71 19.29
N ALA A 119 -7.29 -0.92 18.39
CA ALA A 119 -7.42 0.54 18.36
C ALA A 119 -8.80 1.03 17.88
N GLY A 120 -9.71 0.13 17.51
CA GLY A 120 -11.10 0.43 17.17
C GLY A 120 -11.41 0.50 15.67
N ALA A 121 -10.47 0.18 14.78
CA ALA A 121 -10.78 0.03 13.36
C ALA A 121 -11.63 -1.24 13.12
N LYS A 122 -12.55 -1.21 12.14
CA LYS A 122 -13.37 -2.37 11.83
C LYS A 122 -12.65 -3.37 10.94
N LYS A 123 -11.82 -2.89 10.01
CA LYS A 123 -11.08 -3.70 9.05
C LYS A 123 -9.69 -3.15 8.78
N VAL A 124 -8.78 -4.02 8.33
CA VAL A 124 -7.42 -3.66 7.93
C VAL A 124 -7.09 -4.24 6.57
N VAL A 125 -6.55 -3.42 5.69
CA VAL A 125 -5.98 -3.83 4.40
C VAL A 125 -4.47 -3.62 4.45
N ILE A 126 -3.71 -4.71 4.45
CA ILE A 126 -2.24 -4.68 4.45
C ILE A 126 -1.76 -4.52 3.02
N SER A 127 -1.00 -3.47 2.73
CA SER A 127 -0.46 -3.18 1.39
C SER A 127 0.78 -4.01 1.02
N ALA A 128 0.90 -5.21 1.56
CA ALA A 128 2.05 -6.11 1.38
C ALA A 128 1.62 -7.57 1.55
N PRO A 129 2.42 -8.55 1.10
CA PRO A 129 2.22 -9.96 1.44
C PRO A 129 2.23 -10.15 2.97
N ALA A 130 1.26 -10.89 3.51
CA ALA A 130 1.02 -10.93 4.95
C ALA A 130 0.77 -12.34 5.53
N GLY A 131 1.35 -13.37 4.91
CA GLY A 131 1.22 -14.74 5.39
C GLY A 131 0.10 -15.53 4.70
N LYS A 132 -0.22 -16.72 5.26
CA LYS A 132 -1.23 -17.64 4.70
C LYS A 132 -2.48 -17.74 5.56
N ASP A 133 -2.48 -17.12 6.71
CA ASP A 133 -3.54 -17.14 7.74
C ASP A 133 -4.61 -16.07 7.52
N LEU A 134 -4.52 -15.34 6.41
CA LEU A 134 -5.47 -14.33 5.98
C LEU A 134 -5.62 -14.36 4.46
N LYS A 135 -6.71 -13.81 3.95
CA LYS A 135 -6.95 -13.76 2.50
C LYS A 135 -6.00 -12.78 1.83
N THR A 136 -5.43 -13.23 0.72
CA THR A 136 -4.67 -12.39 -0.21
C THR A 136 -5.60 -12.03 -1.38
N ILE A 137 -5.80 -10.75 -1.59
CA ILE A 137 -6.76 -10.23 -2.57
C ILE A 137 -6.03 -9.45 -3.65
N VAL A 138 -6.36 -9.73 -4.89
CA VAL A 138 -6.04 -8.91 -6.06
C VAL A 138 -7.35 -8.48 -6.71
N TYR A 139 -7.56 -7.18 -6.80
CA TYR A 139 -8.77 -6.61 -7.38
C TYR A 139 -8.96 -7.07 -8.84
N SER A 140 -10.20 -7.32 -9.22
CA SER A 140 -10.61 -7.91 -10.51
C SER A 140 -10.18 -9.37 -10.75
N VAL A 141 -9.60 -10.04 -9.74
CA VAL A 141 -9.24 -11.46 -9.81
C VAL A 141 -10.04 -12.27 -8.79
N ASN A 142 -9.93 -11.93 -7.50
CA ASN A 142 -10.55 -12.71 -6.44
C ASN A 142 -11.23 -11.88 -5.33
N GLU A 143 -11.48 -10.59 -5.53
CA GLU A 143 -12.15 -9.74 -4.54
C GLU A 143 -13.55 -10.26 -4.13
N LYS A 144 -14.20 -11.01 -5.02
CA LYS A 144 -15.52 -11.63 -4.75
C LYS A 144 -15.47 -12.74 -3.70
N THR A 145 -14.28 -13.17 -3.32
CA THR A 145 -14.10 -14.15 -2.24
C THR A 145 -14.16 -13.53 -0.85
N LEU A 146 -14.17 -12.17 -0.77
CA LEU A 146 -14.29 -11.47 0.50
C LEU A 146 -15.65 -11.71 1.16
N THR A 147 -15.62 -11.83 2.47
CA THR A 147 -16.82 -11.98 3.31
C THR A 147 -16.82 -10.91 4.41
N ALA A 148 -17.94 -10.79 5.11
CA ALA A 148 -18.07 -9.85 6.21
C ALA A 148 -17.13 -10.16 7.39
N GLU A 149 -16.76 -11.43 7.56
CA GLU A 149 -15.89 -11.93 8.63
C GLU A 149 -14.41 -11.60 8.41
N ASP A 150 -14.01 -11.24 7.19
CA ASP A 150 -12.63 -10.89 6.86
C ASP A 150 -12.28 -9.52 7.45
N GLN A 151 -11.70 -9.51 8.65
CA GLN A 151 -11.29 -8.28 9.32
C GLN A 151 -9.93 -7.78 8.85
N VAL A 152 -9.00 -8.68 8.53
CA VAL A 152 -7.65 -8.34 8.06
C VAL A 152 -7.39 -9.09 6.78
N ILE A 153 -7.01 -8.36 5.73
CA ILE A 153 -6.67 -8.92 4.41
C ILE A 153 -5.33 -8.37 3.91
N SER A 154 -4.71 -9.11 3.00
CA SER A 154 -3.54 -8.65 2.26
C SER A 154 -3.94 -8.21 0.86
N ALA A 155 -3.48 -7.04 0.43
CA ALA A 155 -3.58 -6.59 -0.97
C ALA A 155 -2.42 -7.13 -1.84
N ALA A 156 -1.78 -8.22 -1.43
CA ALA A 156 -0.67 -8.88 -2.14
C ALA A 156 0.59 -8.01 -2.31
N SER A 157 1.50 -8.43 -3.17
CA SER A 157 2.68 -7.65 -3.56
C SER A 157 2.44 -6.90 -4.87
N CYS A 158 3.28 -5.91 -5.16
CA CYS A 158 3.30 -5.21 -6.45
C CYS A 158 3.41 -6.19 -7.64
N THR A 159 4.31 -7.16 -7.55
CA THR A 159 4.50 -8.17 -8.61
C THR A 159 3.29 -9.10 -8.75
N THR A 160 2.65 -9.49 -7.63
CA THR A 160 1.43 -10.30 -7.68
C THR A 160 0.26 -9.52 -8.30
N ASN A 161 0.11 -8.24 -7.97
CA ASN A 161 -0.90 -7.37 -8.59
C ASN A 161 -0.67 -7.15 -10.10
N CYS A 162 0.57 -7.20 -10.56
CA CYS A 162 0.90 -7.19 -11.98
C CYS A 162 0.57 -8.52 -12.66
N LEU A 163 1.02 -9.64 -12.07
CA LEU A 163 0.93 -10.97 -12.69
C LEU A 163 -0.49 -11.54 -12.68
N ALA A 164 -1.22 -11.40 -11.58
CA ALA A 164 -2.49 -12.11 -11.38
C ALA A 164 -3.57 -11.73 -12.41
N PRO A 165 -3.83 -10.46 -12.74
CA PRO A 165 -4.82 -10.10 -13.76
C PRO A 165 -4.47 -10.65 -15.14
N MET A 166 -3.19 -10.64 -15.52
CA MET A 166 -2.72 -11.19 -16.80
C MET A 166 -2.88 -12.72 -16.83
N ALA A 167 -2.44 -13.39 -15.78
CA ALA A 167 -2.54 -14.85 -15.67
C ALA A 167 -4.00 -15.32 -15.61
N ASP A 168 -4.86 -14.62 -14.87
CA ASP A 168 -6.29 -14.93 -14.78
C ASP A 168 -7.00 -14.80 -16.12
N THR A 169 -6.73 -13.70 -16.83
CA THR A 169 -7.31 -13.46 -18.16
C THR A 169 -6.87 -14.53 -19.16
N LEU A 170 -5.58 -14.86 -19.17
CA LEU A 170 -5.03 -15.90 -20.04
C LEU A 170 -5.61 -17.27 -19.69
N ASN A 171 -5.60 -17.62 -18.40
CA ASN A 171 -6.07 -18.93 -17.92
C ASN A 171 -7.56 -19.18 -18.17
N LYS A 172 -8.39 -18.15 -18.15
CA LYS A 172 -9.81 -18.24 -18.48
C LYS A 172 -10.06 -18.55 -19.97
N THR A 173 -9.16 -18.10 -20.83
CA THR A 173 -9.29 -18.30 -22.29
C THR A 173 -8.51 -19.54 -22.76
N TYR A 174 -7.28 -19.66 -22.29
CA TYR A 174 -6.37 -20.77 -22.61
C TYR A 174 -5.75 -21.28 -21.30
N PRO A 175 -6.25 -22.42 -20.77
CA PRO A 175 -5.76 -22.94 -19.49
C PRO A 175 -4.24 -23.11 -19.45
N ILE A 176 -3.60 -22.50 -18.46
CA ILE A 176 -2.15 -22.55 -18.27
C ILE A 176 -1.79 -23.90 -17.64
N VAL A 177 -0.96 -24.69 -18.30
CA VAL A 177 -0.47 -25.98 -17.80
C VAL A 177 0.82 -25.78 -16.98
N SER A 178 1.69 -24.92 -17.45
CA SER A 178 2.95 -24.56 -16.76
C SER A 178 3.46 -23.22 -17.27
N GLY A 179 4.34 -22.58 -16.51
CA GLY A 179 4.92 -21.30 -16.92
C GLY A 179 6.19 -20.95 -16.15
N ILE A 180 7.01 -20.13 -16.79
CA ILE A 180 8.17 -19.48 -16.16
C ILE A 180 7.91 -17.97 -16.19
N MET A 181 8.09 -17.32 -15.05
CA MET A 181 7.90 -15.87 -14.91
C MET A 181 9.26 -15.19 -14.70
N THR A 182 9.53 -14.19 -15.52
CA THR A 182 10.61 -13.23 -15.31
C THR A 182 10.00 -11.83 -15.20
N THR A 183 10.39 -11.08 -14.18
CA THR A 183 9.95 -9.68 -14.03
C THR A 183 11.15 -8.74 -14.18
N VAL A 184 10.96 -7.67 -14.97
CA VAL A 184 11.87 -6.52 -15.01
C VAL A 184 11.21 -5.42 -14.20
N HIS A 185 11.71 -5.18 -13.00
CA HIS A 185 11.08 -4.32 -12.01
C HIS A 185 11.85 -3.02 -11.85
N ALA A 186 11.17 -1.88 -11.83
CA ALA A 186 11.78 -0.62 -11.45
C ALA A 186 12.34 -0.72 -10.01
N TYR A 187 13.51 -0.12 -9.76
CA TYR A 187 14.03 -0.07 -8.40
C TYR A 187 13.11 0.74 -7.47
N THR A 188 13.08 0.38 -6.21
CA THR A 188 12.20 0.94 -5.19
C THR A 188 13.02 1.41 -3.99
N GLY A 189 12.38 2.04 -3.01
CA GLY A 189 13.03 2.48 -1.77
C GLY A 189 13.63 1.37 -0.90
N ASP A 190 13.47 0.11 -1.28
CA ASP A 190 14.14 -1.04 -0.66
C ASP A 190 15.61 -1.20 -1.12
N GLN A 191 15.97 -0.61 -2.26
CA GLN A 191 17.33 -0.53 -2.77
C GLN A 191 18.01 0.75 -2.27
N MET A 192 19.34 0.77 -2.29
CA MET A 192 20.11 1.89 -1.80
C MET A 192 20.24 2.98 -2.88
N ILE A 193 20.37 4.24 -2.47
CA ILE A 193 20.73 5.35 -3.37
C ILE A 193 22.16 5.16 -3.84
N LEU A 194 23.10 5.04 -2.89
CA LEU A 194 24.47 4.61 -3.09
C LEU A 194 24.70 3.25 -2.43
N ASP A 195 25.84 2.62 -2.67
CA ASP A 195 26.20 1.39 -1.99
C ASP A 195 26.13 1.57 -0.47
N GLY A 196 25.42 0.72 0.21
CA GLY A 196 25.21 0.85 1.65
C GLY A 196 24.48 -0.34 2.27
N PRO A 197 24.43 -0.44 3.60
CA PRO A 197 23.82 -1.56 4.28
C PRO A 197 22.32 -1.63 4.03
N GLN A 198 21.87 -2.73 3.46
CA GLN A 198 20.45 -2.99 3.24
C GLN A 198 19.81 -3.55 4.53
N ARG A 199 18.60 -3.10 4.85
CA ARG A 199 17.90 -3.38 6.14
C ARG A 199 17.75 -4.86 6.48
N LYS A 200 17.63 -5.72 5.46
CA LYS A 200 17.45 -7.18 5.64
C LYS A 200 18.74 -7.97 5.39
N GLY A 201 19.87 -7.27 5.18
CA GLY A 201 21.17 -7.89 4.95
C GLY A 201 21.35 -8.53 3.57
N ASP A 202 20.50 -8.23 2.60
CA ASP A 202 20.69 -8.73 1.22
C ASP A 202 21.79 -7.92 0.53
N LEU A 203 22.95 -8.59 0.31
CA LEU A 203 24.13 -7.98 -0.30
C LEU A 203 23.89 -7.52 -1.74
N ARG A 204 23.00 -8.17 -2.48
CA ARG A 204 22.64 -7.77 -3.85
C ARG A 204 21.87 -6.44 -3.86
N ARG A 205 21.03 -6.22 -2.88
CA ARG A 205 20.26 -4.97 -2.70
C ARG A 205 21.07 -3.85 -2.03
N ALA A 206 22.28 -4.14 -1.57
CA ALA A 206 23.18 -3.17 -0.95
C ALA A 206 23.96 -2.34 -1.98
N ARG A 207 23.46 -2.24 -3.21
CA ARG A 207 24.05 -1.51 -4.34
C ARG A 207 23.20 -0.32 -4.73
N ALA A 208 23.82 0.67 -5.37
CA ALA A 208 23.14 1.87 -5.89
C ALA A 208 22.09 1.48 -6.93
N GLY A 209 20.81 1.68 -6.61
CA GLY A 209 19.68 1.22 -7.42
C GLY A 209 19.62 1.85 -8.81
N ALA A 210 20.01 3.13 -8.95
CA ALA A 210 19.99 3.82 -10.23
C ALA A 210 21.09 3.40 -11.22
N GLN A 211 22.12 2.70 -10.73
CA GLN A 211 23.31 2.34 -11.52
C GLN A 211 23.51 0.82 -11.66
N ASN A 212 22.67 0.01 -11.04
CA ASN A 212 22.81 -1.43 -11.01
C ASN A 212 21.50 -2.13 -11.36
N ILE A 213 21.58 -3.14 -12.22
CA ILE A 213 20.52 -4.14 -12.36
C ILE A 213 20.73 -5.17 -11.26
N VAL A 214 19.88 -5.15 -10.24
CA VAL A 214 20.03 -6.00 -9.05
C VAL A 214 19.23 -7.28 -9.23
N PRO A 215 19.88 -8.46 -9.33
CA PRO A 215 19.17 -9.74 -9.31
C PRO A 215 18.41 -9.92 -8.00
N ASN A 216 17.14 -10.26 -8.10
CA ASN A 216 16.27 -10.34 -6.95
C ASN A 216 15.34 -11.54 -7.00
N THR A 217 14.77 -11.89 -5.87
CA THR A 217 13.75 -12.92 -5.77
C THR A 217 12.39 -12.31 -5.53
N THR A 218 11.34 -12.95 -6.03
CA THR A 218 9.95 -12.59 -5.78
C THR A 218 9.16 -13.80 -5.33
N GLY A 219 8.24 -13.59 -4.40
CA GLY A 219 7.26 -14.59 -4.00
C GLY A 219 6.02 -14.67 -4.90
N ALA A 220 5.96 -13.88 -5.98
CA ALA A 220 4.75 -13.73 -6.80
C ALA A 220 4.31 -15.06 -7.44
N ALA A 221 5.25 -15.87 -7.94
CA ALA A 221 4.91 -17.17 -8.50
C ALA A 221 4.23 -18.11 -7.47
N LYS A 222 4.68 -18.09 -6.21
CA LYS A 222 4.01 -18.85 -5.13
C LYS A 222 2.71 -18.21 -4.67
N ALA A 223 2.61 -16.88 -4.77
CA ALA A 223 1.43 -16.15 -4.34
C ALA A 223 0.29 -16.24 -5.37
N ILE A 224 0.57 -16.58 -6.64
CA ILE A 224 -0.46 -16.69 -7.66
C ILE A 224 -1.51 -17.73 -7.31
N GLY A 225 -1.12 -18.87 -6.74
CA GLY A 225 -2.04 -19.92 -6.28
C GLY A 225 -2.94 -19.50 -5.10
N LEU A 226 -2.58 -18.43 -4.36
CA LEU A 226 -3.45 -17.87 -3.30
C LEU A 226 -4.62 -17.06 -3.89
N VAL A 227 -4.46 -16.51 -5.07
CA VAL A 227 -5.46 -15.65 -5.73
C VAL A 227 -6.13 -16.33 -6.92
N ILE A 228 -5.44 -17.28 -7.56
CA ILE A 228 -5.95 -18.12 -8.66
C ILE A 228 -5.64 -19.59 -8.29
N PRO A 229 -6.51 -20.26 -7.52
CA PRO A 229 -6.24 -21.62 -7.02
C PRO A 229 -5.92 -22.66 -8.10
N GLN A 230 -6.40 -22.46 -9.33
CA GLN A 230 -6.15 -23.33 -10.48
C GLN A 230 -4.67 -23.30 -10.94
N LEU A 231 -3.92 -22.28 -10.54
CA LEU A 231 -2.50 -22.08 -10.88
C LEU A 231 -1.55 -22.41 -9.72
N ASN A 232 -1.98 -23.26 -8.80
CA ASN A 232 -1.17 -23.66 -7.63
C ASN A 232 -0.24 -24.83 -7.98
#